data_d2d8d8fbab6bffdc9482764ce154185e
#
_entry.id   d2d8d8fbab6bffdc9482764ce154185e
#
_cell.length_a   1.000
_cell.length_b   1.000
_cell.length_c   1.000
_cell.angle_alpha   90.00
_cell.angle_beta   90.00
_cell.angle_gamma   90.00
#
_symmetry.space_group_name_H-M   'P 1'
#
loop_
_entity.id
_entity.type
_entity.pdbx_description
1 polymer ?
#
loop_
_entity_poly.entity_id
_entity_poly.type
_entity_poly.pdbx_seq_one_letter_code
_entity_poly.pdbx_strand_id
1 'polypeptide(L)'
;MTEPYIGEIQLFGFDYNPYGWALCNGATLPIAQNTTLYSLLGVAYGGNGTSTFQLPNFCARGGCQQGPGPGLTPHDLGDAFGDASVSLLSTQIPLHQHGVNAFSQPDPTKKTGTPANGAALSSLNSSSERPFVAAAPDKQFSPAMLLPTGNGQAHENRQPYLAVNFCIALQGNYPAFD
;
A
#
# COMPACT_ATOMS: atom_id res chain seq x y z
N MET A 1 -40.32 -8.64 3.09
CA MET A 1 -38.84 -8.71 2.96
C MET A 1 -38.54 -10.09 2.45
N THR A 2 -37.74 -10.22 1.41
CA THR A 2 -37.25 -11.53 0.94
C THR A 2 -36.27 -12.05 1.96
N GLU A 3 -36.38 -13.34 2.31
CA GLU A 3 -35.41 -14.00 3.16
C GLU A 3 -34.03 -13.99 2.47
N PRO A 4 -32.94 -13.70 3.19
CA PRO A 4 -31.60 -13.74 2.63
C PRO A 4 -31.17 -15.17 2.24
N TYR A 5 -30.18 -15.29 1.37
CA TYR A 5 -29.48 -16.55 1.20
C TYR A 5 -28.48 -16.77 2.32
N ILE A 6 -28.31 -17.99 2.79
CA ILE A 6 -27.25 -18.32 3.75
C ILE A 6 -25.90 -18.01 3.09
N GLY A 7 -25.02 -17.29 3.80
CA GLY A 7 -23.75 -16.84 3.26
C GLY A 7 -23.81 -15.53 2.46
N GLU A 8 -25.01 -14.93 2.29
CA GLU A 8 -25.14 -13.62 1.66
C GLU A 8 -24.46 -12.55 2.52
N ILE A 9 -23.69 -11.65 1.89
CA ILE A 9 -23.04 -10.55 2.58
C ILE A 9 -23.72 -9.26 2.21
N GLN A 10 -24.14 -8.50 3.22
CA GLN A 10 -24.77 -7.19 3.07
C GLN A 10 -24.03 -6.11 3.85
N LEU A 11 -24.21 -4.87 3.41
CA LEU A 11 -23.69 -3.66 4.05
C LEU A 11 -24.75 -3.04 4.93
N PHE A 12 -24.39 -2.73 6.18
CA PHE A 12 -25.26 -2.05 7.14
C PHE A 12 -24.58 -0.78 7.66
N GLY A 13 -25.36 0.31 7.73
CA GLY A 13 -24.90 1.61 8.22
C GLY A 13 -25.01 1.79 9.73
N PHE A 14 -25.45 0.76 10.48
CA PHE A 14 -25.56 0.76 11.93
C PHE A 14 -24.49 -0.14 12.59
N ASP A 15 -24.28 -0.03 13.88
CA ASP A 15 -23.15 -0.56 14.62
C ASP A 15 -23.33 -1.95 15.23
N TYR A 16 -24.43 -2.63 14.95
CA TYR A 16 -24.73 -3.99 15.44
C TYR A 16 -25.08 -4.94 14.30
N ASN A 17 -24.92 -6.24 14.53
CA ASN A 17 -25.38 -7.26 13.60
C ASN A 17 -26.86 -7.57 13.82
N PRO A 18 -27.69 -7.61 12.75
CA PRO A 18 -29.09 -8.03 12.84
C PRO A 18 -29.22 -9.47 13.33
N TYR A 19 -30.39 -9.83 13.84
CA TYR A 19 -30.68 -11.22 14.20
C TYR A 19 -30.49 -12.14 13.00
N GLY A 20 -29.80 -13.28 13.21
CA GLY A 20 -29.46 -14.23 12.16
C GLY A 20 -28.27 -13.83 11.28
N TRP A 21 -27.57 -12.74 11.61
CA TRP A 21 -26.38 -12.27 10.90
C TRP A 21 -25.18 -12.21 11.84
N ALA A 22 -23.98 -12.28 11.26
CA ALA A 22 -22.72 -12.07 11.98
C ALA A 22 -21.85 -11.05 11.25
N LEU A 23 -21.00 -10.32 11.99
CA LEU A 23 -20.03 -9.40 11.42
C LEU A 23 -18.93 -10.15 10.65
N CYS A 24 -18.58 -9.66 9.48
CA CYS A 24 -17.48 -10.19 8.68
C CYS A 24 -16.12 -9.63 9.19
N ASN A 25 -15.74 -10.03 10.38
CA ASN A 25 -14.53 -9.59 11.08
C ASN A 25 -13.50 -10.73 11.28
N GLY A 26 -13.66 -11.86 10.58
CA GLY A 26 -12.79 -13.02 10.73
C GLY A 26 -13.10 -13.88 11.95
N ALA A 27 -14.28 -13.75 12.55
CA ALA A 27 -14.67 -14.53 13.70
C ALA A 27 -14.66 -16.03 13.41
N THR A 28 -14.19 -16.82 14.38
CA THR A 28 -14.19 -18.28 14.31
C THR A 28 -15.52 -18.83 14.83
N LEU A 29 -16.19 -19.62 14.02
CA LEU A 29 -17.47 -20.26 14.37
C LEU A 29 -17.33 -21.77 14.49
N PRO A 30 -18.12 -22.43 15.40
CA PRO A 30 -18.19 -23.87 15.48
C PRO A 30 -19.01 -24.42 14.32
N ILE A 31 -18.49 -25.47 13.67
CA ILE A 31 -19.16 -26.15 12.54
C ILE A 31 -20.47 -26.77 13.01
N ALA A 32 -20.50 -27.38 14.21
CA ALA A 32 -21.68 -28.07 14.72
C ALA A 32 -22.95 -27.21 14.81
N GLN A 33 -22.78 -25.91 14.99
CA GLN A 33 -23.89 -24.94 15.10
C GLN A 33 -24.17 -24.20 13.77
N ASN A 34 -23.30 -24.33 12.77
CA ASN A 34 -23.36 -23.59 11.51
C ASN A 34 -23.06 -24.51 10.31
N THR A 35 -23.59 -25.74 10.32
CA THR A 35 -23.27 -26.77 9.33
C THR A 35 -23.60 -26.35 7.91
N THR A 36 -24.74 -25.68 7.71
CA THR A 36 -25.20 -25.22 6.40
C THR A 36 -24.31 -24.11 5.86
N LEU A 37 -23.91 -23.15 6.69
CA LEU A 37 -22.96 -22.09 6.28
C LEU A 37 -21.59 -22.70 5.98
N TYR A 38 -21.13 -23.65 6.80
CA TYR A 38 -19.86 -24.34 6.56
C TYR A 38 -19.87 -25.13 5.24
N SER A 39 -21.00 -25.74 4.85
CA SER A 39 -21.08 -26.45 3.55
C SER A 39 -20.88 -25.53 2.34
N LEU A 40 -21.13 -24.21 2.50
CA LEU A 40 -20.93 -23.20 1.46
C LEU A 40 -19.53 -22.59 1.49
N LEU A 41 -19.05 -22.24 2.69
CA LEU A 41 -17.78 -21.51 2.84
C LEU A 41 -16.56 -22.43 2.98
N GLY A 42 -16.75 -23.63 3.53
CA GLY A 42 -15.64 -24.51 3.86
C GLY A 42 -14.63 -23.81 4.79
N VAL A 43 -13.35 -23.93 4.45
CA VAL A 43 -12.22 -23.30 5.14
C VAL A 43 -11.57 -22.18 4.30
N ALA A 44 -12.27 -21.65 3.32
CA ALA A 44 -11.73 -20.63 2.41
C ALA A 44 -11.20 -19.39 3.18
N TYR A 45 -11.82 -19.04 4.29
CA TYR A 45 -11.41 -17.90 5.14
C TYR A 45 -10.61 -18.34 6.38
N GLY A 46 -10.33 -19.63 6.54
CA GLY A 46 -9.58 -20.20 7.66
C GLY A 46 -10.38 -21.11 8.57
N GLY A 47 -9.80 -21.51 9.68
CA GLY A 47 -10.33 -22.50 10.60
C GLY A 47 -9.61 -23.85 10.48
N ASN A 48 -9.98 -24.84 11.32
CA ASN A 48 -9.36 -26.16 11.29
C ASN A 48 -10.09 -27.19 10.42
N GLY A 49 -11.28 -26.84 9.87
CA GLY A 49 -12.08 -27.70 9.00
C GLY A 49 -12.67 -28.95 9.67
N THR A 50 -12.43 -29.17 10.96
CA THR A 50 -12.93 -30.32 11.71
C THR A 50 -13.99 -29.91 12.72
N SER A 51 -13.74 -28.85 13.48
CA SER A 51 -14.65 -28.33 14.49
C SER A 51 -14.98 -26.85 14.32
N THR A 52 -14.13 -26.12 13.61
CA THR A 52 -14.26 -24.66 13.43
C THR A 52 -13.93 -24.23 11.99
N PHE A 53 -14.55 -23.14 11.57
CA PHE A 53 -14.23 -22.39 10.35
C PHE A 53 -14.27 -20.88 10.67
N GLN A 54 -13.75 -20.06 9.77
CA GLN A 54 -13.72 -18.60 9.94
C GLN A 54 -14.64 -17.90 8.94
N LEU A 55 -15.20 -16.79 9.39
CA LEU A 55 -15.94 -15.86 8.54
C LEU A 55 -14.96 -14.96 7.74
N PRO A 56 -15.42 -14.41 6.61
CA PRO A 56 -14.68 -13.39 5.89
C PRO A 56 -14.25 -12.24 6.82
N ASN A 57 -13.08 -11.65 6.55
CA ASN A 57 -12.59 -10.50 7.31
C ASN A 57 -12.48 -9.27 6.40
N PHE A 58 -13.46 -8.36 6.50
CA PHE A 58 -13.47 -7.08 5.79
C PHE A 58 -12.92 -5.91 6.62
N CYS A 59 -12.39 -6.16 7.83
CA CYS A 59 -11.76 -5.09 8.61
C CYS A 59 -10.57 -4.50 7.86
N ALA A 60 -10.66 -3.22 7.50
CA ALA A 60 -9.68 -2.49 6.70
C ALA A 60 -9.36 -3.12 5.32
N ARG A 61 -10.31 -3.84 4.72
CA ARG A 61 -10.18 -4.48 3.41
C ARG A 61 -11.37 -4.16 2.52
N GLY A 62 -11.11 -4.00 1.21
CA GLY A 62 -12.12 -3.93 0.17
C GLY A 62 -12.43 -5.32 -0.39
N GLY A 63 -13.66 -5.54 -0.88
CA GLY A 63 -14.00 -6.74 -1.61
C GLY A 63 -13.44 -6.72 -3.04
N CYS A 64 -12.98 -7.86 -3.53
CA CYS A 64 -12.56 -8.08 -4.90
C CYS A 64 -13.18 -9.37 -5.43
N GLN A 65 -13.44 -9.43 -6.74
CA GLN A 65 -13.94 -10.63 -7.40
C GLN A 65 -12.81 -11.65 -7.54
N GLN A 66 -13.12 -12.93 -7.26
CA GLN A 66 -12.19 -14.02 -7.54
C GLN A 66 -12.02 -14.26 -9.05
N GLY A 67 -10.94 -14.93 -9.41
CA GLY A 67 -10.66 -15.38 -10.78
C GLY A 67 -9.61 -14.56 -11.51
N PRO A 68 -9.24 -14.96 -12.73
CA PRO A 68 -8.24 -14.30 -13.54
C PRO A 68 -8.85 -13.08 -14.26
N GLY A 69 -8.23 -11.90 -14.10
CA GLY A 69 -8.46 -10.76 -14.99
C GLY A 69 -7.41 -10.73 -16.11
N PRO A 70 -7.68 -10.15 -17.28
CA PRO A 70 -6.70 -10.02 -18.36
C PRO A 70 -5.45 -9.27 -17.89
N GLY A 71 -4.30 -9.95 -17.87
CA GLY A 71 -3.02 -9.38 -17.43
C GLY A 71 -2.87 -9.17 -15.93
N LEU A 72 -3.80 -9.69 -15.11
CA LEU A 72 -3.76 -9.59 -13.66
C LEU A 72 -3.44 -10.94 -13.03
N THR A 73 -2.89 -10.90 -11.82
CA THR A 73 -2.68 -12.10 -11.01
C THR A 73 -4.05 -12.67 -10.61
N PRO A 74 -4.32 -13.97 -10.82
CA PRO A 74 -5.55 -14.59 -10.35
C PRO A 74 -5.56 -14.66 -8.82
N HIS A 75 -6.75 -14.49 -8.26
CA HIS A 75 -6.99 -14.63 -6.83
C HIS A 75 -8.11 -15.64 -6.58
N ASP A 76 -7.92 -16.47 -5.57
CA ASP A 76 -8.91 -17.43 -5.12
C ASP A 76 -9.82 -16.85 -4.02
N LEU A 77 -10.96 -17.50 -3.81
CA LEU A 77 -11.88 -17.10 -2.76
C LEU A 77 -11.20 -17.21 -1.38
N GLY A 78 -11.20 -16.12 -0.63
CA GLY A 78 -10.59 -16.05 0.69
C GLY A 78 -9.18 -15.45 0.70
N ASP A 79 -8.55 -15.25 -0.46
CA ASP A 79 -7.24 -14.63 -0.55
C ASP A 79 -7.26 -13.19 0.00
N ALA A 80 -6.27 -12.87 0.83
CA ALA A 80 -6.02 -11.53 1.31
C ALA A 80 -4.75 -10.98 0.67
N PHE A 81 -4.84 -9.86 -0.04
CA PHE A 81 -3.72 -9.26 -0.75
C PHE A 81 -3.74 -7.73 -0.64
N GLY A 82 -2.63 -7.10 -1.06
CA GLY A 82 -2.41 -5.67 -0.98
C GLY A 82 -1.94 -5.21 0.40
N ASP A 83 -1.32 -4.03 0.43
CA ASP A 83 -0.73 -3.42 1.62
C ASP A 83 -1.40 -2.09 1.94
N ALA A 84 -1.69 -1.88 3.23
CA ALA A 84 -2.27 -0.63 3.72
C ALA A 84 -1.27 0.53 3.70
N SER A 85 0.02 0.24 3.78
CA SER A 85 1.10 1.22 3.68
C SER A 85 2.28 0.65 2.90
N VAL A 86 2.93 1.47 2.09
CA VAL A 86 4.03 1.05 1.21
C VAL A 86 5.22 2.00 1.37
N SER A 87 6.42 1.42 1.53
CA SER A 87 7.68 2.16 1.41
C SER A 87 8.20 2.02 -0.02
N LEU A 88 8.44 3.14 -0.70
CA LEU A 88 8.96 3.13 -2.05
C LEU A 88 10.42 2.67 -2.08
N LEU A 89 10.71 1.75 -2.96
CA LEU A 89 12.08 1.38 -3.31
C LEU A 89 12.65 2.37 -4.34
N SER A 90 13.97 2.48 -4.41
CA SER A 90 14.64 3.34 -5.39
C SER A 90 14.27 3.02 -6.84
N THR A 91 13.97 1.75 -7.14
CA THR A 91 13.51 1.28 -8.44
C THR A 91 12.07 1.66 -8.78
N GLN A 92 11.28 2.05 -7.78
CA GLN A 92 9.87 2.45 -7.92
C GLN A 92 9.71 3.98 -8.01
N ILE A 93 10.80 4.71 -7.79
CA ILE A 93 10.80 6.17 -7.93
C ILE A 93 11.09 6.51 -9.40
N PRO A 94 10.31 7.41 -10.03
CA PRO A 94 10.58 7.85 -11.38
C PRO A 94 12.01 8.40 -11.53
N LEU A 95 12.64 8.16 -12.67
CA LEU A 95 13.95 8.72 -12.97
C LEU A 95 13.87 10.25 -12.89
N HIS A 96 14.69 10.83 -12.05
CA HIS A 96 14.79 12.30 -11.91
C HIS A 96 16.26 12.69 -11.79
N GLN A 97 16.55 13.95 -12.06
CA GLN A 97 17.90 14.53 -12.00
C GLN A 97 17.88 15.81 -11.18
N HIS A 98 18.95 16.03 -10.45
CA HIS A 98 19.19 17.29 -9.75
C HIS A 98 20.23 18.09 -10.53
N GLY A 99 19.88 19.29 -10.96
CA GLY A 99 20.81 20.22 -11.57
C GLY A 99 21.64 20.92 -10.49
N VAL A 100 22.95 20.94 -10.67
CA VAL A 100 23.83 21.80 -9.85
C VAL A 100 24.03 23.10 -10.61
N ASN A 101 23.55 24.21 -10.08
CA ASN A 101 23.70 25.52 -10.67
C ASN A 101 24.94 26.22 -10.10
N ALA A 102 25.74 26.81 -10.97
CA ALA A 102 26.84 27.66 -10.59
C ALA A 102 26.50 29.14 -10.89
N PHE A 103 26.91 30.02 -10.02
CA PHE A 103 26.72 31.47 -10.20
C PHE A 103 27.88 32.06 -10.96
N SER A 104 27.62 32.87 -12.00
CA SER A 104 28.66 33.58 -12.74
C SER A 104 29.01 34.87 -11.98
N GLN A 105 30.18 34.89 -11.35
CA GLN A 105 30.71 36.08 -10.64
C GLN A 105 31.98 36.57 -11.34
N PRO A 106 31.88 37.69 -12.12
CA PRO A 106 33.02 38.24 -12.83
C PRO A 106 34.06 38.96 -11.94
N ASP A 107 33.63 39.42 -10.78
CA ASP A 107 34.49 40.14 -9.84
C ASP A 107 35.25 39.17 -8.91
N PRO A 108 36.57 39.08 -9.05
CA PRO A 108 37.37 38.15 -8.25
C PRO A 108 37.39 38.50 -6.75
N THR A 109 37.17 39.77 -6.42
CA THR A 109 37.15 40.20 -4.99
C THR A 109 35.93 39.72 -4.20
N LYS A 110 34.91 39.31 -4.93
CA LYS A 110 33.66 38.71 -4.36
C LYS A 110 33.66 37.22 -4.29
N LYS A 111 34.77 36.57 -4.69
CA LYS A 111 34.96 35.13 -4.61
C LYS A 111 35.69 34.78 -3.33
N THR A 112 35.27 33.70 -2.71
CA THR A 112 35.91 33.13 -1.51
C THR A 112 36.40 31.73 -1.82
N GLY A 113 37.58 31.37 -1.31
CA GLY A 113 38.13 30.01 -1.42
C GLY A 113 37.56 29.03 -0.40
N THR A 114 36.78 29.50 0.57
CA THR A 114 36.19 28.71 1.62
C THR A 114 34.67 28.67 1.49
N PRO A 115 34.03 27.49 1.53
CA PRO A 115 32.59 27.40 1.57
C PRO A 115 32.03 28.07 2.83
N ALA A 116 30.97 28.87 2.67
CA ALA A 116 30.28 29.54 3.77
C ALA A 116 28.76 29.38 3.59
N ASN A 117 28.00 29.54 4.67
CA ASN A 117 26.56 29.54 4.59
C ASN A 117 26.07 30.67 3.66
N GLY A 118 25.21 30.32 2.69
CA GLY A 118 24.76 31.29 1.66
C GLY A 118 25.73 31.49 0.48
N ALA A 119 26.89 30.83 0.47
CA ALA A 119 27.78 30.84 -0.68
C ALA A 119 27.31 29.84 -1.76
N ALA A 120 27.33 30.28 -3.03
CA ALA A 120 27.03 29.42 -4.19
C ALA A 120 28.32 29.04 -4.90
N LEU A 121 28.29 27.91 -5.61
CA LEU A 121 29.35 27.54 -6.53
C LEU A 121 29.48 28.60 -7.62
N SER A 122 30.69 29.10 -7.87
CA SER A 122 30.96 30.05 -8.93
C SER A 122 31.45 29.37 -10.17
N SER A 123 30.95 29.81 -11.33
CA SER A 123 31.52 29.44 -12.61
C SER A 123 32.93 30.05 -12.79
N LEU A 124 33.74 29.42 -13.61
CA LEU A 124 35.04 29.96 -14.00
C LEU A 124 34.89 31.19 -14.90
N ASN A 125 35.76 32.17 -14.77
CA ASN A 125 35.65 33.46 -15.47
C ASN A 125 36.31 33.48 -16.81
N SER A 126 37.10 32.47 -17.16
CA SER A 126 37.90 32.44 -18.36
C SER A 126 37.74 31.14 -19.12
N SER A 127 37.67 31.22 -20.42
CA SER A 127 37.66 30.06 -21.31
C SER A 127 39.00 29.27 -21.29
N SER A 128 40.04 29.83 -20.70
CA SER A 128 41.33 29.16 -20.47
C SER A 128 41.35 28.33 -19.19
N GLU A 129 40.46 28.63 -18.25
CA GLU A 129 40.27 27.82 -17.03
C GLU A 129 39.48 26.57 -17.39
N ARG A 130 40.11 25.42 -17.25
CA ARG A 130 39.47 24.12 -17.54
C ARG A 130 38.96 23.50 -16.26
N PRO A 131 37.63 23.37 -16.09
CA PRO A 131 37.05 22.81 -14.86
C PRO A 131 37.20 21.30 -14.73
N PHE A 132 37.68 20.64 -15.80
CA PHE A 132 37.82 19.18 -15.84
C PHE A 132 39.27 18.77 -16.14
N VAL A 133 39.75 17.75 -15.46
CA VAL A 133 41.04 17.14 -15.62
C VAL A 133 40.89 15.72 -16.13
N ALA A 134 41.68 15.28 -17.11
CA ALA A 134 41.67 13.90 -17.57
C ALA A 134 42.44 12.98 -16.62
N ALA A 135 41.97 12.91 -15.37
CA ALA A 135 42.52 12.06 -14.32
C ALA A 135 41.39 11.57 -13.40
N ALA A 136 41.62 10.45 -12.71
CA ALA A 136 40.66 10.00 -11.71
C ALA A 136 40.57 11.04 -10.58
N PRO A 137 39.36 11.30 -10.05
CA PRO A 137 39.18 12.25 -8.95
C PRO A 137 39.96 11.78 -7.73
N ASP A 138 40.77 12.66 -7.16
CA ASP A 138 41.59 12.44 -5.95
C ASP A 138 40.95 13.05 -4.70
N LYS A 139 39.83 13.76 -4.87
CA LYS A 139 39.03 14.40 -3.81
C LYS A 139 37.56 14.09 -3.99
N GLN A 140 36.90 13.87 -2.90
CA GLN A 140 35.45 13.76 -2.84
C GLN A 140 34.87 15.07 -2.30
N PHE A 141 33.70 15.44 -2.83
CA PHE A 141 32.91 16.50 -2.19
C PHE A 141 32.47 16.03 -0.79
N SER A 142 32.26 16.98 0.11
CA SER A 142 31.72 16.66 1.42
C SER A 142 30.44 15.82 1.29
N PRO A 143 30.29 14.72 2.04
CA PRO A 143 29.03 13.98 2.07
C PRO A 143 27.80 14.83 2.42
N ALA A 144 28.01 15.95 3.10
CA ALA A 144 26.96 16.93 3.44
C ALA A 144 26.62 17.91 2.30
N MET A 145 27.28 17.82 1.13
CA MET A 145 26.99 18.71 -0.01
C MET A 145 25.60 18.45 -0.60
N LEU A 146 25.19 17.21 -0.62
CA LEU A 146 23.84 16.80 -0.99
C LEU A 146 23.24 16.06 0.20
N LEU A 147 22.33 16.71 0.88
CA LEU A 147 21.60 16.07 1.97
C LEU A 147 20.54 15.13 1.38
N PRO A 148 20.33 13.95 1.99
CA PRO A 148 19.23 13.09 1.59
C PRO A 148 17.91 13.82 1.84
N THR A 149 17.02 13.76 0.87
CA THR A 149 15.65 14.24 1.01
C THR A 149 14.69 13.05 1.12
N GLY A 150 13.67 13.17 1.97
CA GLY A 150 12.77 12.07 2.29
C GLY A 150 13.32 11.15 3.39
N ASN A 151 12.43 10.48 4.10
CA ASN A 151 12.79 9.65 5.25
C ASN A 151 12.72 8.14 4.98
N GLY A 152 12.42 7.71 3.73
CA GLY A 152 12.19 6.30 3.40
C GLY A 152 11.03 5.68 4.20
N GLN A 153 10.15 6.50 4.77
CA GLN A 153 9.01 6.03 5.55
C GLN A 153 7.88 5.54 4.64
N ALA A 154 7.14 4.57 5.14
CA ALA A 154 5.96 4.10 4.46
C ALA A 154 4.90 5.21 4.39
N HIS A 155 4.25 5.33 3.24
CA HIS A 155 3.09 6.19 3.05
C HIS A 155 1.81 5.37 3.03
N GLU A 156 0.69 5.99 3.38
CA GLU A 156 -0.65 5.39 3.32
C GLU A 156 -1.00 5.06 1.88
N ASN A 157 -1.35 3.78 1.62
CA ASN A 157 -1.67 3.27 0.27
C ASN A 157 -3.18 3.00 0.08
N ARG A 158 -3.99 3.24 1.11
CA ARG A 158 -5.43 3.06 1.04
C ARG A 158 -6.09 4.26 0.39
N GLN A 159 -7.08 4.00 -0.48
CA GLN A 159 -7.96 5.05 -1.00
C GLN A 159 -8.81 5.65 0.15
N PRO A 160 -9.37 6.86 0.00
CA PRO A 160 -10.38 7.37 0.93
C PRO A 160 -11.52 6.36 1.08
N TYR A 161 -11.91 6.05 2.32
CA TYR A 161 -12.94 5.05 2.61
C TYR A 161 -13.86 5.54 3.74
N LEU A 162 -15.10 5.03 3.72
CA LEU A 162 -16.08 5.18 4.77
C LEU A 162 -16.29 3.80 5.42
N ALA A 163 -16.15 3.72 6.73
CA ALA A 163 -16.41 2.49 7.47
C ALA A 163 -17.91 2.20 7.52
N VAL A 164 -18.29 1.02 7.05
CA VAL A 164 -19.64 0.43 7.18
C VAL A 164 -19.51 -1.02 7.59
N ASN A 165 -20.51 -1.58 8.22
CA ASN A 165 -20.50 -2.97 8.67
C ASN A 165 -20.85 -3.92 7.51
N PHE A 166 -19.98 -4.89 7.25
CA PHE A 166 -20.27 -6.04 6.41
C PHE A 166 -20.77 -7.15 7.32
N CYS A 167 -21.96 -7.67 7.07
CA CYS A 167 -22.54 -8.80 7.80
C CYS A 167 -22.86 -9.94 6.85
N ILE A 168 -22.67 -11.18 7.33
CA ILE A 168 -23.00 -12.41 6.63
C ILE A 168 -24.21 -13.08 7.28
N ALA A 169 -25.14 -13.55 6.44
CA ALA A 169 -26.32 -14.26 6.92
C ALA A 169 -25.96 -15.66 7.39
N LEU A 170 -26.27 -15.96 8.65
CA LEU A 170 -26.13 -17.29 9.26
C LEU A 170 -27.37 -18.18 9.00
N GLN A 171 -28.50 -17.55 8.69
CA GLN A 171 -29.80 -18.17 8.49
C GLN A 171 -30.46 -17.60 7.24
N GLY A 172 -31.23 -18.42 6.52
CA GLY A 172 -31.92 -18.03 5.29
C GLY A 172 -32.10 -19.22 4.36
N ASN A 173 -32.38 -18.95 3.09
CA ASN A 173 -32.53 -19.95 2.07
C ASN A 173 -31.18 -20.50 1.62
N TYR A 174 -31.10 -21.81 1.38
CA TYR A 174 -29.90 -22.40 0.79
C TYR A 174 -29.82 -22.03 -0.71
N PRO A 175 -28.70 -21.46 -1.20
CA PRO A 175 -28.57 -21.17 -2.62
C PRO A 175 -28.55 -22.49 -3.43
N ALA A 176 -29.48 -22.64 -4.35
CA ALA A 176 -29.50 -23.77 -5.29
C ALA A 176 -28.51 -23.51 -6.44
N PHE A 177 -27.85 -24.54 -6.88
CA PHE A 177 -27.08 -24.54 -8.13
C PHE A 177 -27.96 -25.18 -9.22
N ASP A 178 -28.14 -24.49 -10.33
CA ASP A 178 -28.80 -25.01 -11.54
C ASP A 178 -27.84 -25.85 -12.38
#